data_6cd517460c56fdae98f0a4090bcb4903
#
_entry.id   6cd517460c56fdae98f0a4090bcb4903
#
_cell.length_a   1.000
_cell.length_b   1.000
_cell.length_c   1.000
_cell.angle_alpha   90.00
_cell.angle_beta   90.00
_cell.angle_gamma   90.00
#
_symmetry.space_group_name_H-M   'P 1'
#
loop_
_entity.id
_entity.type
_entity.pdbx_description
1 polymer ?
#
loop_
_entity_poly.entity_id
_entity_poly.type
_entity_poly.pdbx_seq_one_letter_code
_entity_poly.pdbx_strand_id
1 'polypeptide(L)'
;MNGKQLKNSILQWAIQGKLVPQDPNDEPASVLLERIRTEKAKLVKEKKIKKDKNESIIYRGEDNSYYEKFLATGEIKCIDEEIPFEIPATWEWARFSTIVNMSPTVLAEDDVNAAFMPMALINAGYSSGYSYETKNWSLIKTGFTKLAVGDIAFAKITPCFQNRKSFILEDVPGKVAAATTELNVLRLYGQTLYAWYVLYFLKSDYFIKEAKYKGTAGQQRVLSSYIQNKLFPIPPYNEQYRIVE
;
A
#
# COMPACT_ATOMS: atom_id res chain seq x y z
N MET A 1 -1.93 -8.41 -28.57
CA MET A 1 -1.90 -7.81 -27.21
C MET A 1 -1.22 -6.45 -27.31
N ASN A 2 -1.82 -5.38 -26.83
CA ASN A 2 -1.17 -4.06 -26.80
C ASN A 2 -0.33 -3.89 -25.53
N GLY A 3 0.55 -2.88 -25.47
CA GLY A 3 1.47 -2.68 -24.35
C GLY A 3 0.78 -2.47 -22.99
N LYS A 4 -0.44 -1.91 -22.97
CA LYS A 4 -1.24 -1.76 -21.74
C LYS A 4 -1.77 -3.11 -21.26
N GLN A 5 -2.27 -3.94 -22.16
CA GLN A 5 -2.73 -5.30 -21.84
C GLN A 5 -1.60 -6.16 -21.31
N LEU A 6 -0.40 -6.07 -21.93
CA LEU A 6 0.77 -6.80 -21.46
C LEU A 6 1.15 -6.41 -20.02
N LYS A 7 1.24 -5.10 -19.74
CA LYS A 7 1.55 -4.60 -18.39
C LYS A 7 0.52 -5.05 -17.34
N ASN A 8 -0.77 -5.02 -17.70
CA ASN A 8 -1.82 -5.53 -16.82
C ASN A 8 -1.66 -7.02 -16.53
N SER A 9 -1.36 -7.84 -17.56
CA SER A 9 -1.14 -9.28 -17.38
C SER A 9 0.07 -9.56 -16.48
N ILE A 10 1.18 -8.83 -16.68
CA ILE A 10 2.39 -8.97 -15.84
C ILE A 10 2.05 -8.65 -14.37
N LEU A 11 1.38 -7.52 -14.11
CA LEU A 11 0.99 -7.17 -12.74
C LEU A 11 0.01 -8.19 -12.13
N GLN A 12 -0.89 -8.75 -12.93
CA GLN A 12 -1.80 -9.78 -12.44
C GLN A 12 -1.06 -11.08 -12.09
N TRP A 13 -0.09 -11.50 -12.90
CA TRP A 13 0.75 -12.66 -12.61
C TRP A 13 1.64 -12.40 -11.39
N ALA A 14 2.18 -11.18 -11.25
CA ALA A 14 2.97 -10.77 -10.09
C ALA A 14 2.23 -10.98 -8.77
N ILE A 15 0.98 -10.48 -8.67
CA ILE A 15 0.19 -10.57 -7.44
C ILE A 15 -0.46 -11.94 -7.21
N GLN A 16 -0.41 -12.85 -8.20
CA GLN A 16 -0.88 -14.23 -8.11
C GLN A 16 0.25 -15.25 -7.87
N GLY A 17 1.51 -14.80 -7.75
CA GLY A 17 2.66 -15.69 -7.60
C GLY A 17 2.99 -16.53 -8.85
N LYS A 18 2.63 -16.02 -10.04
CA LYS A 18 2.82 -16.71 -11.34
C LYS A 18 3.91 -16.08 -12.21
N LEU A 19 4.52 -14.99 -11.75
CA LEU A 19 5.49 -14.24 -12.55
C LEU A 19 6.91 -14.83 -12.43
N VAL A 20 7.29 -15.25 -11.24
CA VAL A 20 8.60 -15.81 -10.92
C VAL A 20 8.45 -17.19 -10.28
N PRO A 21 9.45 -18.08 -10.39
CA PRO A 21 9.42 -19.38 -9.71
C PRO A 21 9.49 -19.21 -8.18
N GLN A 22 8.80 -20.11 -7.47
CA GLN A 22 8.87 -20.22 -6.02
C GLN A 22 10.22 -20.79 -5.61
N ASP A 23 10.87 -20.23 -4.58
CA ASP A 23 12.09 -20.77 -3.97
C ASP A 23 11.73 -21.39 -2.61
N PRO A 24 11.95 -22.70 -2.42
CA PRO A 24 11.65 -23.36 -1.15
C PRO A 24 12.55 -22.91 0.01
N ASN A 25 13.65 -22.20 -0.27
CA ASN A 25 14.55 -21.64 0.74
C ASN A 25 14.12 -20.22 1.20
N ASP A 26 13.14 -19.62 0.55
CA ASP A 26 12.62 -18.33 1.00
C ASP A 26 11.91 -18.49 2.35
N GLU A 27 12.14 -17.49 3.22
CA GLU A 27 11.42 -17.43 4.49
C GLU A 27 9.92 -17.18 4.23
N PRO A 28 9.01 -18.03 4.77
CA PRO A 28 7.58 -17.91 4.50
C PRO A 28 7.01 -16.54 4.89
N ALA A 29 5.99 -16.08 4.18
CA ALA A 29 5.34 -14.80 4.44
C ALA A 29 4.68 -14.71 5.84
N SER A 30 4.36 -15.84 6.48
CA SER A 30 3.87 -15.89 7.87
C SER A 30 4.86 -15.25 8.86
N VAL A 31 6.16 -15.49 8.67
CA VAL A 31 7.22 -14.86 9.50
C VAL A 31 7.27 -13.35 9.27
N LEU A 32 7.06 -12.92 8.03
CA LEU A 32 6.95 -11.50 7.68
C LEU A 32 5.79 -10.82 8.40
N LEU A 33 4.63 -11.46 8.43
CA LEU A 33 3.46 -10.96 9.15
C LEU A 33 3.71 -10.82 10.66
N GLU A 34 4.44 -11.74 11.27
CA GLU A 34 4.82 -11.64 12.69
C GLU A 34 5.76 -10.45 12.94
N ARG A 35 6.70 -10.19 12.04
CA ARG A 35 7.57 -9.00 12.11
C ARG A 35 6.76 -7.71 12.00
N ILE A 36 5.79 -7.65 11.07
CA ILE A 36 4.88 -6.50 10.94
C ILE A 36 4.13 -6.25 12.25
N ARG A 37 3.56 -7.30 12.85
CA ARG A 37 2.83 -7.19 14.13
C ARG A 37 3.75 -6.71 15.26
N THR A 38 4.95 -7.25 15.35
CA THR A 38 5.95 -6.86 16.34
C THR A 38 6.32 -5.39 16.21
N GLU A 39 6.59 -4.92 15.00
CA GLU A 39 6.93 -3.52 14.76
C GLU A 39 5.75 -2.59 15.05
N LYS A 40 4.52 -2.97 14.64
CA LYS A 40 3.30 -2.23 15.01
C LYS A 40 3.14 -2.12 16.52
N ALA A 41 3.27 -3.24 17.25
CA ALA A 41 3.13 -3.25 18.70
C ALA A 41 4.15 -2.32 19.39
N LYS A 42 5.39 -2.31 18.89
CA LYS A 42 6.44 -1.38 19.32
C LYS A 42 6.03 0.07 19.09
N LEU A 43 5.59 0.42 17.87
CA LEU A 43 5.17 1.77 17.53
C LEU A 43 3.94 2.24 18.33
N VAL A 44 3.01 1.33 18.65
CA VAL A 44 1.86 1.61 19.54
C VAL A 44 2.35 1.88 20.97
N LYS A 45 3.28 1.05 21.51
CA LYS A 45 3.88 1.25 22.84
C LYS A 45 4.62 2.58 22.94
N GLU A 46 5.32 2.97 21.88
CA GLU A 46 6.02 4.26 21.75
C GLU A 46 5.08 5.44 21.47
N LYS A 47 3.76 5.21 21.40
CA LYS A 47 2.72 6.22 21.06
C LYS A 47 2.93 6.92 19.71
N LYS A 48 3.69 6.31 18.80
CA LYS A 48 3.91 6.82 17.43
C LYS A 48 2.74 6.55 16.50
N ILE A 49 1.99 5.47 16.75
CA ILE A 49 0.75 5.13 16.05
C ILE A 49 -0.34 4.74 17.06
N LYS A 50 -1.58 4.84 16.63
CA LYS A 50 -2.73 4.38 17.43
C LYS A 50 -2.92 2.88 17.25
N LYS A 51 -3.41 2.19 18.30
CA LYS A 51 -3.83 0.78 18.22
C LYS A 51 -4.98 0.66 17.23
N ASP A 52 -4.85 -0.24 16.28
CA ASP A 52 -5.91 -0.59 15.34
C ASP A 52 -6.92 -1.51 16.03
N LYS A 53 -8.20 -1.11 16.06
CA LYS A 53 -9.28 -1.89 16.63
C LYS A 53 -9.79 -2.99 15.69
N ASN A 54 -9.50 -2.86 14.40
CA ASN A 54 -9.93 -3.79 13.35
C ASN A 54 -8.79 -4.72 12.90
N GLU A 55 -7.72 -4.79 13.69
CA GLU A 55 -6.60 -5.66 13.36
C GLU A 55 -7.05 -7.12 13.36
N SER A 56 -6.74 -7.81 12.28
CA SER A 56 -7.14 -9.19 12.06
C SER A 56 -5.97 -10.05 11.57
N ILE A 57 -6.15 -11.35 11.67
CA ILE A 57 -5.26 -12.38 11.12
C ILE A 57 -6.07 -13.22 10.17
N ILE A 58 -5.59 -13.41 8.94
CA ILE A 58 -6.15 -14.35 7.98
C ILE A 58 -5.29 -15.62 8.03
N TYR A 59 -5.94 -16.77 8.03
CA TYR A 59 -5.27 -18.07 8.05
C TYR A 59 -6.11 -19.11 7.31
N ARG A 60 -5.47 -20.19 6.88
CA ARG A 60 -6.14 -21.33 6.26
C ARG A 60 -6.47 -22.38 7.32
N GLY A 61 -7.72 -22.80 7.40
CA GLY A 61 -8.20 -23.84 8.29
C GLY A 61 -7.83 -25.26 7.82
N GLU A 62 -8.11 -26.26 8.66
CA GLU A 62 -7.88 -27.68 8.35
C GLU A 62 -8.76 -28.16 7.18
N ASP A 63 -9.89 -27.51 6.96
CA ASP A 63 -10.82 -27.74 5.85
C ASP A 63 -10.40 -27.03 4.55
N ASN A 64 -9.21 -26.43 4.53
CA ASN A 64 -8.67 -25.60 3.46
C ASN A 64 -9.40 -24.27 3.20
N SER A 65 -10.40 -23.90 3.99
CA SER A 65 -11.09 -22.61 3.92
C SER A 65 -10.27 -21.50 4.54
N TYR A 66 -10.45 -20.26 4.07
CA TYR A 66 -9.82 -19.08 4.65
C TYR A 66 -10.69 -18.46 5.74
N TYR A 67 -10.08 -18.19 6.87
CA TYR A 67 -10.70 -17.57 8.02
C TYR A 67 -10.00 -16.29 8.40
N GLU A 68 -10.79 -15.29 8.81
CA GLU A 68 -10.30 -14.04 9.39
C GLU A 68 -10.67 -14.00 10.88
N LYS A 69 -9.67 -13.85 11.75
CA LYS A 69 -9.83 -13.67 13.20
C LYS A 69 -9.54 -12.23 13.59
N PHE A 70 -10.52 -11.54 14.16
CA PHE A 70 -10.36 -10.19 14.70
C PHE A 70 -9.70 -10.23 16.07
N LEU A 71 -8.57 -9.55 16.23
CA LEU A 71 -7.78 -9.65 17.46
C LEU A 71 -8.41 -8.95 18.66
N ALA A 72 -9.25 -7.94 18.43
CA ALA A 72 -9.90 -7.19 19.50
C ALA A 72 -11.10 -7.93 20.10
N THR A 73 -11.87 -8.67 19.31
CA THR A 73 -13.11 -9.35 19.71
C THR A 73 -12.95 -10.86 19.82
N GLY A 74 -11.94 -11.44 19.15
CA GLY A 74 -11.79 -12.88 19.00
C GLY A 74 -12.76 -13.51 17.99
N GLU A 75 -13.60 -12.71 17.34
CA GLU A 75 -14.54 -13.17 16.31
C GLU A 75 -13.78 -13.82 15.14
N ILE A 76 -14.32 -14.92 14.64
CA ILE A 76 -13.79 -15.65 13.49
C ILE A 76 -14.86 -15.70 12.41
N LYS A 77 -14.49 -15.32 11.18
CA LYS A 77 -15.36 -15.33 10.01
C LYS A 77 -14.71 -16.12 8.89
N CYS A 78 -15.47 -16.98 8.22
CA CYS A 78 -15.03 -17.56 6.94
C CYS A 78 -15.08 -16.47 5.86
N ILE A 79 -14.01 -16.37 5.06
CA ILE A 79 -13.83 -15.36 4.02
C ILE A 79 -13.54 -15.94 2.64
N ASP A 80 -13.85 -17.21 2.40
CA ASP A 80 -13.59 -17.89 1.10
C ASP A 80 -14.20 -17.12 -0.07
N GLU A 81 -15.41 -16.58 0.10
CA GLU A 81 -16.08 -15.80 -0.94
C GLU A 81 -15.38 -14.46 -1.23
N GLU A 82 -14.51 -14.00 -0.33
CA GLU A 82 -13.74 -12.77 -0.50
C GLU A 82 -12.39 -13.02 -1.18
N ILE A 83 -11.91 -14.28 -1.21
CA ILE A 83 -10.61 -14.64 -1.80
C ILE A 83 -10.69 -14.53 -3.33
N PRO A 84 -9.92 -13.63 -3.95
CA PRO A 84 -10.10 -13.34 -5.38
C PRO A 84 -9.41 -14.35 -6.30
N PHE A 85 -8.41 -15.06 -5.79
CA PHE A 85 -7.61 -16.06 -6.51
C PHE A 85 -6.73 -16.87 -5.53
N GLU A 86 -6.28 -18.03 -5.97
CA GLU A 86 -5.32 -18.83 -5.23
C GLU A 86 -3.92 -18.21 -5.24
N ILE A 87 -3.21 -18.35 -4.13
CA ILE A 87 -1.82 -17.90 -3.96
C ILE A 87 -0.92 -19.11 -3.61
N PRO A 88 0.40 -19.02 -3.85
CA PRO A 88 1.34 -20.07 -3.44
C PRO A 88 1.27 -20.36 -1.93
N ALA A 89 1.62 -21.60 -1.54
CA ALA A 89 1.53 -22.03 -0.14
C ALA A 89 2.48 -21.27 0.83
N THR A 90 3.53 -20.63 0.29
CA THR A 90 4.47 -19.78 1.05
C THR A 90 4.00 -18.36 1.24
N TRP A 91 2.91 -17.99 0.56
CA TRP A 91 2.31 -16.66 0.63
C TRP A 91 1.20 -16.59 1.68
N GLU A 92 0.90 -15.38 2.11
CA GLU A 92 -0.19 -15.13 3.06
C GLU A 92 -1.14 -14.06 2.54
N TRP A 93 -2.40 -14.13 2.98
CA TRP A 93 -3.35 -13.03 2.82
C TRP A 93 -3.36 -12.12 4.04
N ALA A 94 -3.45 -10.82 3.82
CA ALA A 94 -3.71 -9.86 4.90
C ALA A 94 -4.65 -8.74 4.43
N ARG A 95 -5.37 -8.10 5.37
CA ARG A 95 -6.03 -6.83 5.08
C ARG A 95 -4.98 -5.73 4.92
N PHE A 96 -5.16 -4.90 3.92
CA PHE A 96 -4.15 -3.88 3.57
C PHE A 96 -3.85 -2.94 4.75
N SER A 97 -4.88 -2.54 5.53
CA SER A 97 -4.69 -1.71 6.73
C SER A 97 -3.86 -2.36 7.83
N THR A 98 -3.75 -3.69 7.87
CA THR A 98 -2.99 -4.37 8.92
C THR A 98 -1.48 -4.35 8.67
N ILE A 99 -1.08 -4.19 7.41
CA ILE A 99 0.32 -4.32 6.97
C ILE A 99 1.00 -2.99 6.64
N VAL A 100 0.24 -1.88 6.58
CA VAL A 100 0.77 -0.53 6.32
C VAL A 100 0.18 0.52 7.27
N ASN A 101 0.95 1.54 7.60
CA ASN A 101 0.42 2.74 8.27
C ASN A 101 -0.20 3.66 7.23
N MET A 102 -1.52 3.83 7.28
CA MET A 102 -2.30 4.62 6.30
C MET A 102 -2.39 6.12 6.62
N SER A 103 -1.77 6.57 7.70
CA SER A 103 -1.79 7.99 8.12
C SER A 103 -0.49 8.34 8.85
N PRO A 104 0.66 8.23 8.17
CA PRO A 104 1.95 8.48 8.81
C PRO A 104 2.08 9.96 9.21
N THR A 105 2.67 10.18 10.38
CA THR A 105 3.04 11.53 10.82
C THR A 105 4.37 11.93 10.18
N VAL A 106 4.45 13.17 9.71
CA VAL A 106 5.65 13.78 9.15
C VAL A 106 5.95 15.07 9.91
N LEU A 107 7.16 15.18 10.42
CA LEU A 107 7.68 16.33 11.14
C LEU A 107 8.96 16.80 10.44
N ALA A 108 9.12 18.10 10.31
CA ALA A 108 10.34 18.75 9.83
C ALA A 108 10.42 20.16 10.44
N GLU A 109 11.62 20.71 10.53
CA GLU A 109 11.85 22.06 10.97
C GLU A 109 11.32 23.07 9.94
N ASP A 110 10.90 24.24 10.40
CA ASP A 110 10.20 25.23 9.59
C ASP A 110 11.04 25.81 8.45
N ASP A 111 12.35 25.89 8.62
CA ASP A 111 13.32 26.45 7.66
C ASP A 111 13.81 25.45 6.62
N VAL A 112 13.39 24.19 6.72
CA VAL A 112 13.80 23.13 5.78
C VAL A 112 13.18 23.36 4.40
N ASN A 113 13.96 23.24 3.34
CA ASN A 113 13.46 23.15 1.98
C ASN A 113 12.83 21.77 1.76
N ALA A 114 11.64 21.73 1.20
CA ALA A 114 10.86 20.53 0.98
C ALA A 114 10.27 20.49 -0.44
N ALA A 115 9.90 19.29 -0.89
CA ALA A 115 9.22 19.13 -2.17
C ALA A 115 7.74 19.49 -2.06
N PHE A 116 7.22 20.28 -3.01
CA PHE A 116 5.81 20.60 -3.16
C PHE A 116 5.27 19.96 -4.43
N MET A 117 4.22 19.11 -4.30
CA MET A 117 3.72 18.27 -5.39
C MET A 117 2.22 18.43 -5.62
N PRO A 118 1.78 19.37 -6.45
CA PRO A 118 0.43 19.37 -7.02
C PRO A 118 0.15 18.11 -7.84
N MET A 119 -1.12 17.73 -7.98
CA MET A 119 -1.53 16.52 -8.73
C MET A 119 -1.01 16.51 -10.18
N ALA A 120 -0.82 17.66 -10.81
CA ALA A 120 -0.30 17.75 -12.18
C ALA A 120 1.14 17.24 -12.33
N LEU A 121 1.94 17.33 -11.26
CA LEU A 121 3.34 16.89 -11.27
C LEU A 121 3.52 15.38 -10.98
N ILE A 122 2.43 14.62 -10.79
CA ILE A 122 2.46 13.19 -10.57
C ILE A 122 2.08 12.48 -11.87
N ASN A 123 2.93 11.58 -12.35
CA ASN A 123 2.71 10.87 -13.60
C ASN A 123 1.59 9.83 -13.49
N ALA A 124 0.89 9.62 -14.60
CA ALA A 124 -0.16 8.63 -14.72
C ALA A 124 0.38 7.29 -15.26
N GLY A 125 -0.42 6.25 -15.14
CA GLY A 125 -0.12 4.94 -15.72
C GLY A 125 0.85 4.11 -14.87
N TYR A 126 1.71 3.37 -15.54
CA TYR A 126 2.65 2.45 -14.90
C TYR A 126 3.98 3.12 -14.52
N SER A 127 4.24 4.31 -15.05
CA SER A 127 5.32 5.17 -14.57
C SER A 127 5.06 5.57 -13.11
N SER A 128 6.10 5.59 -12.31
CA SER A 128 6.06 6.04 -10.91
C SER A 128 6.77 7.38 -10.73
N GLY A 129 7.03 8.07 -11.86
CA GLY A 129 7.71 9.35 -11.86
C GLY A 129 6.85 10.49 -11.33
N TYR A 130 7.51 11.47 -10.78
CA TYR A 130 6.93 12.74 -10.35
C TYR A 130 7.95 13.86 -10.53
N SER A 131 7.45 15.09 -10.51
CA SER A 131 8.25 16.31 -10.39
C SER A 131 7.78 17.09 -9.18
N TYR A 132 8.58 18.03 -8.71
CA TYR A 132 8.21 18.87 -7.57
C TYR A 132 8.76 20.29 -7.74
N GLU A 133 8.16 21.22 -7.02
CA GLU A 133 8.70 22.54 -6.76
C GLU A 133 9.40 22.53 -5.39
N THR A 134 10.52 23.20 -5.25
CA THR A 134 11.14 23.38 -3.92
C THR A 134 10.52 24.57 -3.21
N LYS A 135 10.00 24.35 -2.00
CA LYS A 135 9.42 25.39 -1.14
C LYS A 135 9.91 25.21 0.30
N ASN A 136 9.92 26.31 1.04
CA ASN A 136 10.19 26.26 2.48
C ASN A 136 9.04 25.54 3.20
N TRP A 137 9.38 24.62 4.13
CA TRP A 137 8.40 23.79 4.83
C TRP A 137 7.34 24.59 5.58
N SER A 138 7.72 25.72 6.19
CA SER A 138 6.79 26.59 6.90
C SER A 138 5.61 27.05 6.05
N LEU A 139 5.79 27.17 4.73
CA LEU A 139 4.75 27.61 3.78
C LEU A 139 3.80 26.49 3.36
N ILE A 140 4.21 25.22 3.49
CA ILE A 140 3.49 24.08 2.94
C ILE A 140 3.16 23.00 3.99
N LYS A 141 3.56 23.17 5.25
CA LYS A 141 3.30 22.20 6.33
C LYS A 141 1.83 22.07 6.72
N THR A 142 0.96 23.00 6.29
CA THR A 142 -0.47 23.00 6.57
C THR A 142 -1.29 23.05 5.29
N GLY A 143 -2.48 22.44 5.30
CA GLY A 143 -3.38 22.43 4.14
C GLY A 143 -3.03 21.40 3.06
N PHE A 144 -1.99 20.59 3.24
CA PHE A 144 -1.52 19.61 2.27
C PHE A 144 -1.31 18.24 2.92
N THR A 145 -1.28 17.20 2.09
CA THR A 145 -0.88 15.85 2.49
C THR A 145 0.64 15.79 2.63
N LYS A 146 1.13 15.34 3.77
CA LYS A 146 2.56 15.28 4.09
C LYS A 146 3.13 13.89 3.80
N LEU A 147 4.36 13.84 3.31
CA LEU A 147 5.11 12.62 3.01
C LEU A 147 6.54 12.76 3.53
N ALA A 148 7.14 11.64 3.88
CA ALA A 148 8.58 11.52 4.09
C ALA A 148 9.17 10.55 3.07
N VAL A 149 10.46 10.63 2.82
CA VAL A 149 11.18 9.69 1.94
C VAL A 149 10.90 8.24 2.38
N GLY A 150 10.56 7.38 1.42
CA GLY A 150 10.11 6.00 1.62
C GLY A 150 8.60 5.83 1.70
N ASP A 151 7.81 6.90 1.84
CA ASP A 151 6.35 6.80 1.80
C ASP A 151 5.87 6.50 0.38
N ILE A 152 4.82 5.69 0.28
CA ILE A 152 4.11 5.39 -0.96
C ILE A 152 2.86 6.24 -1.01
N ALA A 153 2.63 6.93 -2.12
CA ALA A 153 1.45 7.76 -2.31
C ALA A 153 0.66 7.34 -3.55
N PHE A 154 -0.66 7.46 -3.47
CA PHE A 154 -1.54 7.24 -4.61
C PHE A 154 -2.76 8.16 -4.56
N ALA A 155 -3.24 8.56 -5.73
CA ALA A 155 -4.41 9.44 -5.85
C ALA A 155 -5.67 8.72 -5.34
N LYS A 156 -6.56 9.43 -4.65
CA LYS A 156 -7.87 8.94 -4.22
C LYS A 156 -9.04 9.48 -5.05
N ILE A 157 -8.83 10.58 -5.78
CA ILE A 157 -9.86 11.21 -6.62
C ILE A 157 -9.84 10.66 -8.04
N THR A 158 -11.04 10.47 -8.65
CA THR A 158 -11.19 10.17 -10.08
C THR A 158 -11.00 11.43 -10.92
N PRO A 159 -10.40 11.34 -12.14
CA PRO A 159 -9.90 10.11 -12.78
C PRO A 159 -8.46 9.74 -12.39
N CYS A 160 -7.81 10.51 -11.50
CA CYS A 160 -6.40 10.30 -11.14
C CYS A 160 -6.12 8.91 -10.54
N PHE A 161 -7.02 8.42 -9.68
CA PHE A 161 -6.96 7.05 -9.15
C PHE A 161 -7.04 6.00 -10.27
N GLN A 162 -8.04 6.11 -11.14
CA GLN A 162 -8.24 5.20 -12.28
C GLN A 162 -7.05 5.23 -13.26
N ASN A 163 -6.39 6.39 -13.36
CA ASN A 163 -5.18 6.59 -14.14
C ASN A 163 -3.91 6.15 -13.41
N ARG A 164 -4.00 5.47 -12.26
CA ARG A 164 -2.87 4.90 -11.50
C ARG A 164 -1.81 5.91 -11.10
N LYS A 165 -2.18 7.17 -10.83
CA LYS A 165 -1.24 8.16 -10.30
C LYS A 165 -0.79 7.73 -8.91
N SER A 166 0.42 7.19 -8.83
CA SER A 166 1.03 6.68 -7.59
C SER A 166 2.55 6.63 -7.73
N PHE A 167 3.25 6.81 -6.64
CA PHE A 167 4.71 6.88 -6.59
C PHE A 167 5.24 6.52 -5.20
N ILE A 168 6.53 6.25 -5.12
CA ILE A 168 7.30 6.22 -3.88
C ILE A 168 8.05 7.53 -3.79
N LEU A 169 8.00 8.22 -2.63
CA LEU A 169 8.80 9.41 -2.43
C LEU A 169 10.25 9.01 -2.19
N GLU A 170 11.09 9.31 -3.15
CA GLU A 170 12.53 9.03 -3.10
C GLU A 170 13.31 10.28 -2.70
N ASP A 171 14.45 10.54 -3.30
CA ASP A 171 15.32 11.65 -2.94
C ASP A 171 14.68 13.01 -3.23
N VAL A 172 14.39 13.77 -2.16
CA VAL A 172 13.83 15.12 -2.22
C VAL A 172 14.48 16.02 -1.17
N PRO A 173 14.50 17.36 -1.36
CA PRO A 173 15.02 18.29 -0.38
C PRO A 173 14.39 18.08 1.01
N GLY A 174 15.20 18.13 2.05
CA GLY A 174 14.77 17.94 3.45
C GLY A 174 14.15 16.59 3.77
N LYS A 175 14.16 15.63 2.83
CA LYS A 175 13.56 14.30 2.95
C LYS A 175 12.06 14.30 3.26
N VAL A 176 11.38 15.41 3.02
CA VAL A 176 9.94 15.60 3.24
C VAL A 176 9.28 16.28 2.05
N ALA A 177 7.99 16.02 1.90
CA ALA A 177 7.17 16.64 0.87
C ALA A 177 5.79 17.01 1.40
N ALA A 178 5.19 18.01 0.76
CA ALA A 178 3.78 18.34 0.87
C ALA A 178 3.13 18.23 -0.51
N ALA A 179 2.05 17.48 -0.59
CA ALA A 179 1.36 17.20 -1.85
C ALA A 179 -0.12 17.52 -1.75
N THR A 180 -0.81 17.45 -2.88
CA THR A 180 -2.26 17.64 -2.94
C THR A 180 -2.99 16.81 -1.89
N THR A 181 -4.05 17.35 -1.29
CA THR A 181 -4.91 16.62 -0.34
C THR A 181 -5.64 15.44 -0.96
N GLU A 182 -5.61 15.27 -2.27
CA GLU A 182 -6.24 14.17 -3.00
C GLU A 182 -5.36 12.91 -3.10
N LEU A 183 -4.32 12.80 -2.25
CA LEU A 183 -3.52 11.60 -2.10
C LEU A 183 -3.86 10.84 -0.80
N ASN A 184 -3.75 9.51 -0.86
CA ASN A 184 -3.52 8.66 0.30
C ASN A 184 -2.01 8.41 0.41
N VAL A 185 -1.51 8.32 1.64
CA VAL A 185 -0.10 8.05 1.93
C VAL A 185 0.00 6.82 2.82
N LEU A 186 0.93 5.95 2.47
CA LEU A 186 1.20 4.69 3.16
C LEU A 186 2.66 4.68 3.59
N ARG A 187 2.91 4.24 4.82
CA ARG A 187 4.26 3.95 5.31
C ARG A 187 4.34 2.50 5.73
N LEU A 188 5.38 1.83 5.29
CA LEU A 188 5.63 0.44 5.66
C LEU A 188 6.13 0.35 7.11
N TYR A 189 5.88 -0.78 7.77
CA TYR A 189 6.37 -1.06 9.10
C TYR A 189 7.79 -1.64 9.01
N GLY A 190 8.81 -0.80 9.21
CA GLY A 190 10.19 -1.23 9.08
C GLY A 190 10.53 -1.76 7.67
N GLN A 191 11.46 -2.71 7.59
CA GLN A 191 11.84 -3.39 6.35
C GLN A 191 11.09 -4.73 6.21
N THR A 192 9.76 -4.69 6.26
CA THR A 192 8.93 -5.90 6.23
C THR A 192 8.30 -6.16 4.87
N LEU A 193 8.07 -5.13 4.08
CA LEU A 193 7.56 -5.23 2.71
C LEU A 193 8.47 -4.46 1.76
N TYR A 194 8.57 -4.91 0.52
CA TYR A 194 9.29 -4.18 -0.51
C TYR A 194 8.36 -3.11 -1.13
N ALA A 195 8.74 -1.85 -1.00
CA ALA A 195 7.87 -0.72 -1.38
C ALA A 195 7.42 -0.76 -2.85
N TRP A 196 8.27 -1.23 -3.76
CA TRP A 196 7.94 -1.36 -5.17
C TRP A 196 6.92 -2.46 -5.45
N TYR A 197 6.94 -3.58 -4.69
CA TYR A 197 5.90 -4.59 -4.79
C TYR A 197 4.53 -4.03 -4.35
N VAL A 198 4.50 -3.29 -3.23
CA VAL A 198 3.28 -2.60 -2.77
C VAL A 198 2.80 -1.59 -3.81
N LEU A 199 3.71 -0.81 -4.42
CA LEU A 199 3.34 0.15 -5.46
C LEU A 199 2.77 -0.56 -6.71
N TYR A 200 3.30 -1.70 -7.13
CA TYR A 200 2.79 -2.46 -8.26
C TYR A 200 1.42 -3.09 -7.95
N PHE A 201 1.20 -3.55 -6.72
CA PHE A 201 -0.14 -3.94 -6.28
C PHE A 201 -1.15 -2.79 -6.43
N LEU A 202 -0.81 -1.58 -5.98
CA LEU A 202 -1.66 -0.39 -6.13
C LEU A 202 -1.92 -0.02 -7.60
N LYS A 203 -1.05 -0.43 -8.51
CA LYS A 203 -1.21 -0.24 -9.96
C LYS A 203 -1.93 -1.39 -10.66
N SER A 204 -2.20 -2.51 -9.98
CA SER A 204 -2.88 -3.66 -10.57
C SER A 204 -4.34 -3.39 -10.91
N ASP A 205 -4.87 -4.11 -11.89
CA ASP A 205 -6.30 -4.08 -12.20
C ASP A 205 -7.15 -4.57 -11.02
N TYR A 206 -6.65 -5.54 -10.25
CA TYR A 206 -7.28 -6.03 -9.04
C TYR A 206 -7.54 -4.91 -8.00
N PHE A 207 -6.59 -3.99 -7.82
CA PHE A 207 -6.78 -2.85 -6.93
C PHE A 207 -7.64 -1.73 -7.54
N ILE A 208 -7.48 -1.45 -8.83
CA ILE A 208 -8.10 -0.28 -9.47
C ILE A 208 -9.54 -0.55 -9.89
N LYS A 209 -9.84 -1.70 -10.51
CA LYS A 209 -11.15 -1.96 -11.13
C LYS A 209 -12.25 -2.32 -10.14
N GLU A 210 -11.89 -2.91 -9.01
CA GLU A 210 -12.84 -3.27 -7.96
C GLU A 210 -13.13 -2.14 -6.98
N ALA A 211 -12.50 -0.97 -7.17
CA ALA A 211 -12.64 0.16 -6.26
C ALA A 211 -14.09 0.65 -6.17
N LYS A 212 -14.48 0.93 -4.93
CA LYS A 212 -15.78 1.53 -4.61
C LYS A 212 -15.59 3.02 -4.33
N TYR A 213 -16.52 3.82 -4.78
CA TYR A 213 -16.41 5.28 -4.76
C TYR A 213 -17.54 5.94 -3.99
N LYS A 214 -17.30 7.15 -3.54
CA LYS A 214 -18.28 8.11 -3.05
C LYS A 214 -18.09 9.48 -3.70
N GLY A 215 -19.13 10.29 -3.73
CA GLY A 215 -19.12 11.64 -4.31
C GLY A 215 -19.94 11.75 -5.59
N THR A 216 -20.01 12.95 -6.14
CA THR A 216 -20.73 13.26 -7.39
C THR A 216 -19.93 12.87 -8.63
N ALA A 217 -20.63 12.69 -9.76
CA ALA A 217 -19.98 12.40 -11.03
C ALA A 217 -18.89 13.43 -11.34
N GLY A 218 -17.70 12.95 -11.75
CA GLY A 218 -16.53 13.77 -12.05
C GLY A 218 -15.63 14.14 -10.85
N GLN A 219 -16.11 13.95 -9.60
CA GLN A 219 -15.33 14.22 -8.38
C GLN A 219 -15.46 13.10 -7.34
N GLN A 220 -15.50 11.86 -7.81
CA GLN A 220 -15.58 10.71 -6.93
C GLN A 220 -14.23 10.42 -6.28
N ARG A 221 -14.27 9.92 -5.05
CA ARG A 221 -13.09 9.45 -4.30
C ARG A 221 -13.28 8.00 -3.92
N VAL A 222 -12.22 7.22 -4.01
CA VAL A 222 -12.22 5.84 -3.55
C VAL A 222 -12.53 5.79 -2.05
N LEU A 223 -13.38 4.85 -1.64
CA LEU A 223 -13.75 4.67 -0.24
C LEU A 223 -12.55 4.23 0.59
N SER A 224 -12.33 4.87 1.73
CA SER A 224 -11.27 4.45 2.68
C SER A 224 -11.48 3.02 3.17
N SER A 225 -12.74 2.60 3.40
CA SER A 225 -13.07 1.22 3.78
C SER A 225 -12.69 0.20 2.71
N TYR A 226 -12.83 0.55 1.41
CA TYR A 226 -12.35 -0.31 0.34
C TYR A 226 -10.84 -0.54 0.44
N ILE A 227 -10.07 0.54 0.61
CA ILE A 227 -8.61 0.46 0.70
C ILE A 227 -8.19 -0.35 1.93
N GLN A 228 -8.79 -0.06 3.09
CA GLN A 228 -8.48 -0.72 4.36
C GLN A 228 -8.72 -2.23 4.31
N ASN A 229 -9.87 -2.63 3.74
CA ASN A 229 -10.32 -4.02 3.73
C ASN A 229 -9.83 -4.81 2.53
N LYS A 230 -9.10 -4.18 1.58
CA LYS A 230 -8.60 -4.88 0.40
C LYS A 230 -7.65 -5.99 0.82
N LEU A 231 -7.90 -7.20 0.32
CA LEU A 231 -7.00 -8.33 0.50
C LEU A 231 -5.70 -8.08 -0.28
N PHE A 232 -4.59 -8.23 0.41
CA PHE A 232 -3.25 -8.06 -0.13
C PHE A 232 -2.50 -9.38 -0.06
N PRO A 233 -2.02 -9.92 -1.18
CA PRO A 233 -1.23 -11.14 -1.20
C PRO A 233 0.22 -10.80 -0.84
N ILE A 234 0.77 -11.49 0.16
CA ILE A 234 2.11 -11.24 0.68
C ILE A 234 3.04 -12.38 0.27
N PRO A 235 3.96 -12.16 -0.67
CA PRO A 235 5.04 -13.10 -0.95
C PRO A 235 6.09 -13.12 0.17
N PRO A 236 6.95 -14.16 0.24
CA PRO A 236 8.24 -14.07 0.89
C PRO A 236 9.02 -12.83 0.48
N TYR A 237 9.79 -12.23 1.41
CA TYR A 237 10.45 -10.93 1.14
C TYR A 237 11.37 -10.98 -0.09
N ASN A 238 12.18 -12.02 -0.22
CA ASN A 238 13.08 -12.17 -1.37
C ASN A 238 12.31 -12.36 -2.68
N GLU A 239 11.15 -13.00 -2.63
CA GLU A 239 10.28 -13.15 -3.80
C GLU A 239 9.67 -11.81 -4.23
N GLN A 240 9.27 -10.95 -3.27
CA GLN A 240 8.83 -9.58 -3.61
C GLN A 240 9.90 -8.84 -4.42
N TYR A 241 11.16 -9.04 -4.07
CA TYR A 241 12.29 -8.45 -4.78
C TYR A 241 12.42 -9.00 -6.20
N ARG A 242 12.42 -10.34 -6.36
CA ARG A 242 12.47 -11.00 -7.68
C ARG A 242 11.30 -10.64 -8.60
N ILE A 243 10.11 -10.39 -8.03
CA ILE A 243 8.94 -9.96 -8.80
C ILE A 243 9.14 -8.55 -9.38
N VAL A 244 9.88 -7.70 -8.71
CA VAL A 244 10.06 -6.29 -9.09
C VAL A 244 11.20 -6.10 -10.08
N GLU A 245 12.26 -6.91 -10.02
CA GLU A 245 13.38 -6.92 -10.97
C GLU A 245 12.99 -7.42 -12.37
#